data_d8707333dc9721b8572c85b334ef2b2d
#
_entry.id   d8707333dc9721b8572c85b334ef2b2d
#
_cell.length_a   1.000
_cell.length_b   1.000
_cell.length_c   1.000
_cell.angle_alpha   90.00
_cell.angle_beta   90.00
_cell.angle_gamma   90.00
#
_symmetry.space_group_name_H-M   'P 1'
#
loop_
_entity.id
_entity.type
_entity.pdbx_description
1 polymer ?
#
loop_
_entity_poly.entity_id
_entity_poly.type
_entity_poly.pdbx_seq_one_letter_code
_entity_poly.pdbx_strand_id
1 'polypeptide(L)'
;MIAAPPMVSSTFVDLLRARAAAHPRRIVFPETADLRVRTAIETLARERIVDPVAILDPAAPETHSAVRALGVEVVDPTVEGALGRTVDMLLSARAKKGLSPEKAIEYGRHPLFFADGMVKRGDVDGCVSGCVYTTADVLRAAIWLIGPAHGVRTISSAFYMVTAPFRGDTAEVLTFTDCAVVQYPTAEQLADIAIAAATDRRRIVGDEPSVAMLSFSSVGSGSGSSVDLVRNAVSILRAKAPTLAVDGELQGDAALIPAVGNRKAPRSSVAGRANVLVFPSLDAGNIAYKLVERIARASAIGPIVQGLARPCSDLSRGASPDDIINVAAITALQAAQAGATEHQPSGRTET
;
A
#
# COMPACT_ATOMS: atom_id res chain seq x y z
N MET A 1 -28.81 -6.83 -8.15
CA MET A 1 -28.31 -5.59 -8.74
C MET A 1 -27.51 -4.87 -7.66
N ILE A 2 -26.17 -4.84 -7.79
CA ILE A 2 -25.30 -4.06 -6.92
C ILE A 2 -25.46 -2.62 -7.43
N ALA A 3 -25.95 -1.73 -6.57
CA ALA A 3 -26.10 -0.30 -6.92
C ALA A 3 -24.72 0.27 -7.27
N ALA A 4 -24.67 1.10 -8.31
CA ALA A 4 -23.47 1.81 -8.71
C ALA A 4 -22.86 2.57 -7.51
N PRO A 5 -21.54 2.65 -7.40
CA PRO A 5 -20.88 3.42 -6.35
C PRO A 5 -21.33 4.89 -6.42
N PRO A 6 -21.41 5.59 -5.28
CA PRO A 6 -21.83 6.98 -5.27
C PRO A 6 -20.90 7.84 -6.13
N MET A 7 -21.47 8.83 -6.85
CA MET A 7 -20.75 9.75 -7.78
C MET A 7 -19.49 10.41 -7.23
N VAL A 8 -19.33 10.40 -5.94
CA VAL A 8 -18.17 10.94 -5.20
C VAL A 8 -16.91 10.08 -5.30
N SER A 9 -17.10 8.75 -5.37
CA SER A 9 -15.98 7.81 -5.58
C SER A 9 -15.33 8.05 -6.93
N SER A 10 -16.11 8.43 -7.96
CA SER A 10 -15.57 8.70 -9.29
C SER A 10 -14.57 9.85 -9.29
N THR A 11 -14.83 10.96 -8.62
CA THR A 11 -13.96 12.14 -8.65
C THR A 11 -12.56 11.88 -8.08
N PHE A 12 -12.43 11.15 -6.94
CA PHE A 12 -11.10 10.83 -6.39
C PHE A 12 -10.37 9.82 -7.27
N VAL A 13 -11.06 8.79 -7.74
CA VAL A 13 -10.49 7.76 -8.62
C VAL A 13 -10.03 8.37 -9.95
N ASP A 14 -10.83 9.26 -10.54
CA ASP A 14 -10.47 9.95 -11.79
C ASP A 14 -9.22 10.83 -11.60
N LEU A 15 -9.15 11.57 -10.49
CA LEU A 15 -7.96 12.37 -10.16
C LEU A 15 -6.72 11.48 -9.95
N LEU A 16 -6.88 10.35 -9.26
CA LEU A 16 -5.82 9.39 -9.01
C LEU A 16 -5.25 8.84 -10.34
N ARG A 17 -6.13 8.38 -11.23
CA ARG A 17 -5.76 7.86 -12.56
C ARG A 17 -5.11 8.95 -13.43
N ALA A 18 -5.66 10.17 -13.45
CA ALA A 18 -5.09 11.29 -14.19
C ALA A 18 -3.69 11.68 -13.69
N ARG A 19 -3.47 11.67 -12.37
CA ARG A 19 -2.14 11.95 -11.78
C ARG A 19 -1.12 10.86 -12.12
N ALA A 20 -1.52 9.59 -12.12
CA ALA A 20 -0.66 8.50 -12.56
C ALA A 20 -0.32 8.62 -14.05
N ALA A 21 -1.31 8.91 -14.89
CA ALA A 21 -1.16 9.09 -16.34
C ALA A 21 -0.29 10.30 -16.73
N ALA A 22 -0.15 11.30 -15.87
CA ALA A 22 0.74 12.44 -16.12
C ALA A 22 2.23 12.02 -16.18
N HIS A 23 2.61 10.97 -15.50
CA HIS A 23 3.97 10.42 -15.47
C HIS A 23 3.91 8.89 -15.37
N PRO A 24 3.55 8.18 -16.47
CA PRO A 24 3.38 6.74 -16.46
C PRO A 24 4.62 6.03 -15.91
N ARG A 25 4.40 5.00 -15.12
CA ARG A 25 5.43 4.15 -14.51
C ARG A 25 5.29 2.74 -15.02
N ARG A 26 6.40 2.03 -15.11
CA ARG A 26 6.43 0.63 -15.51
C ARG A 26 5.95 -0.24 -14.36
N ILE A 27 4.76 -0.82 -14.48
CA ILE A 27 4.16 -1.67 -13.45
C ILE A 27 4.04 -3.09 -13.96
N VAL A 28 4.59 -4.04 -13.20
CA VAL A 28 4.56 -5.46 -13.55
C VAL A 28 3.35 -6.17 -12.92
N PHE A 29 2.76 -7.07 -13.71
CA PHE A 29 1.61 -7.89 -13.35
C PHE A 29 1.97 -9.37 -13.49
N PRO A 30 2.14 -10.13 -12.38
CA PRO A 30 2.52 -11.55 -12.42
C PRO A 30 1.35 -12.51 -12.64
N GLU A 31 0.10 -12.09 -12.42
CA GLU A 31 -1.09 -12.94 -12.42
C GLU A 31 -1.85 -12.90 -13.76
N THR A 32 -1.14 -12.89 -14.88
CA THR A 32 -1.71 -12.69 -16.22
C THR A 32 -2.55 -13.88 -16.74
N ALA A 33 -2.51 -15.02 -16.06
CA ALA A 33 -3.43 -16.12 -16.31
C ALA A 33 -4.89 -15.75 -15.95
N ASP A 34 -5.10 -14.80 -15.01
CA ASP A 34 -6.43 -14.32 -14.63
C ASP A 34 -6.97 -13.30 -15.65
N LEU A 35 -8.20 -13.52 -16.12
CA LEU A 35 -8.86 -12.64 -17.09
C LEU A 35 -9.03 -11.20 -16.57
N ARG A 36 -9.29 -11.02 -15.26
CA ARG A 36 -9.47 -9.70 -14.66
C ARG A 36 -8.19 -8.86 -14.78
N VAL A 37 -7.03 -9.50 -14.57
CA VAL A 37 -5.72 -8.86 -14.72
C VAL A 37 -5.47 -8.47 -16.16
N ARG A 38 -5.74 -9.34 -17.14
CA ARG A 38 -5.61 -9.01 -18.56
C ARG A 38 -6.51 -7.84 -18.97
N THR A 39 -7.78 -7.85 -18.55
CA THR A 39 -8.72 -6.75 -18.80
C THR A 39 -8.23 -5.42 -18.21
N ALA A 40 -7.65 -5.46 -17.00
CA ALA A 40 -7.06 -4.27 -16.39
C ALA A 40 -5.84 -3.78 -17.17
N ILE A 41 -4.94 -4.68 -17.59
CA ILE A 41 -3.75 -4.35 -18.41
C ILE A 41 -4.15 -3.66 -19.73
N GLU A 42 -5.16 -4.19 -20.43
CA GLU A 42 -5.67 -3.57 -21.66
C GLU A 42 -6.14 -2.13 -21.43
N THR A 43 -6.88 -1.90 -20.35
CA THR A 43 -7.37 -0.56 -20.02
C THR A 43 -6.23 0.36 -19.59
N LEU A 44 -5.32 -0.10 -18.73
CA LEU A 44 -4.15 0.66 -18.29
C LEU A 44 -3.27 1.12 -19.46
N ALA A 45 -3.03 0.24 -20.44
CA ALA A 45 -2.26 0.54 -21.64
C ALA A 45 -3.01 1.51 -22.58
N ARG A 46 -4.30 1.24 -22.86
CA ARG A 46 -5.14 2.06 -23.73
C ARG A 46 -5.26 3.50 -23.21
N GLU A 47 -5.46 3.65 -21.91
CA GLU A 47 -5.65 4.94 -21.23
C GLU A 47 -4.32 5.57 -20.78
N ARG A 48 -3.21 4.87 -20.99
CA ARG A 48 -1.84 5.30 -20.61
C ARG A 48 -1.72 5.71 -19.13
N ILE A 49 -2.44 4.99 -18.25
CA ILE A 49 -2.37 5.25 -16.82
C ILE A 49 -1.03 4.81 -16.25
N VAL A 50 -0.52 3.66 -16.72
CA VAL A 50 0.83 3.13 -16.45
C VAL A 50 1.37 2.47 -17.73
N ASP A 51 2.65 2.11 -17.75
CA ASP A 51 3.24 1.23 -18.76
C ASP A 51 3.24 -0.21 -18.23
N PRO A 52 2.25 -1.05 -18.59
CA PRO A 52 2.13 -2.37 -18.02
C PRO A 52 3.17 -3.34 -18.60
N VAL A 53 3.72 -4.19 -17.70
CA VAL A 53 4.58 -5.31 -18.05
C VAL A 53 3.90 -6.61 -17.60
N ALA A 54 3.66 -7.53 -18.50
CA ALA A 54 2.97 -8.79 -18.25
C ALA A 54 3.97 -9.93 -18.08
N ILE A 55 3.84 -10.73 -17.00
CA ILE A 55 4.64 -11.95 -16.83
C ILE A 55 3.84 -13.16 -17.36
N LEU A 56 4.47 -14.02 -18.15
CA LEU A 56 3.89 -15.30 -18.51
C LEU A 56 3.90 -16.23 -17.30
N ASP A 57 2.79 -16.93 -17.10
CA ASP A 57 2.73 -17.98 -16.07
C ASP A 57 3.15 -19.32 -16.68
N PRO A 58 4.31 -19.92 -16.27
CA PRO A 58 4.74 -21.20 -16.78
C PRO A 58 3.77 -22.35 -16.43
N ALA A 59 2.93 -22.16 -15.40
CA ALA A 59 1.93 -23.15 -15.00
C ALA A 59 0.63 -23.06 -15.83
N ALA A 60 0.45 -22.00 -16.65
CA ALA A 60 -0.75 -21.78 -17.47
C ALA A 60 -0.39 -21.46 -18.94
N PRO A 61 0.32 -22.35 -19.65
CA PRO A 61 0.82 -22.08 -21.01
C PRO A 61 -0.29 -21.83 -22.03
N GLU A 62 -1.49 -22.33 -21.80
CA GLU A 62 -2.68 -22.09 -22.61
C GLU A 62 -3.09 -20.62 -22.66
N THR A 63 -2.67 -19.81 -21.69
CA THR A 63 -2.98 -18.36 -21.63
C THR A 63 -1.95 -17.50 -22.36
N HIS A 64 -0.77 -18.06 -22.71
CA HIS A 64 0.36 -17.28 -23.24
C HIS A 64 0.03 -16.53 -24.53
N SER A 65 -0.75 -17.12 -25.43
CA SER A 65 -1.15 -16.44 -26.68
C SER A 65 -2.03 -15.22 -26.39
N ALA A 66 -2.97 -15.33 -25.45
CA ALA A 66 -3.83 -14.23 -25.04
C ALA A 66 -3.03 -13.11 -24.36
N VAL A 67 -2.05 -13.47 -23.51
CA VAL A 67 -1.16 -12.48 -22.87
C VAL A 67 -0.31 -11.75 -23.90
N ARG A 68 0.27 -12.47 -24.89
CA ARG A 68 1.05 -11.84 -25.96
C ARG A 68 0.22 -10.94 -26.89
N ALA A 69 -1.09 -11.20 -27.00
CA ALA A 69 -2.02 -10.40 -27.77
C ALA A 69 -2.40 -9.05 -27.11
N LEU A 70 -2.05 -8.83 -25.82
CA LEU A 70 -2.34 -7.55 -25.12
C LEU A 70 -1.61 -6.33 -25.69
N GLY A 71 -0.57 -6.53 -26.52
CA GLY A 71 0.19 -5.44 -27.14
C GLY A 71 1.07 -4.66 -26.17
N VAL A 72 1.38 -5.23 -25.00
CA VAL A 72 2.29 -4.69 -23.98
C VAL A 72 3.59 -5.50 -23.92
N GLU A 73 4.57 -5.02 -23.17
CA GLU A 73 5.78 -5.81 -22.91
C GLU A 73 5.43 -7.09 -22.16
N VAL A 74 5.93 -8.23 -22.66
CA VAL A 74 5.69 -9.55 -22.10
C VAL A 74 7.03 -10.20 -21.74
N VAL A 75 7.17 -10.65 -20.50
CA VAL A 75 8.38 -11.28 -19.98
C VAL A 75 8.09 -12.74 -19.61
N ASP A 76 8.99 -13.62 -20.03
CA ASP A 76 8.96 -15.05 -19.69
C ASP A 76 9.95 -15.33 -18.56
N PRO A 77 9.48 -15.75 -17.36
CA PRO A 77 10.34 -16.01 -16.22
C PRO A 77 11.22 -17.26 -16.38
N THR A 78 11.04 -18.04 -17.45
CA THR A 78 11.84 -19.25 -17.71
C THR A 78 13.08 -18.96 -18.56
N VAL A 79 13.21 -17.77 -19.14
CA VAL A 79 14.39 -17.39 -19.94
C VAL A 79 15.62 -17.32 -19.04
N GLU A 80 16.66 -18.08 -19.39
CA GLU A 80 17.82 -18.42 -18.55
C GLU A 80 18.49 -17.19 -17.91
N GLY A 81 18.80 -16.17 -18.69
CA GLY A 81 19.51 -14.97 -18.17
C GLY A 81 18.68 -14.13 -17.20
N ALA A 82 17.33 -14.08 -17.38
CA ALA A 82 16.43 -13.35 -16.51
C ALA A 82 16.18 -14.15 -15.21
N LEU A 83 15.98 -15.46 -15.35
CA LEU A 83 15.83 -16.39 -14.24
C LEU A 83 17.07 -16.39 -13.34
N GLY A 84 18.26 -16.51 -13.90
CA GLY A 84 19.52 -16.55 -13.16
C GLY A 84 19.67 -15.35 -12.20
N ARG A 85 19.43 -14.13 -12.67
CA ARG A 85 19.49 -12.94 -11.84
C ARG A 85 18.52 -12.99 -10.64
N THR A 86 17.31 -13.50 -10.83
CA THR A 86 16.33 -13.63 -9.73
C THR A 86 16.75 -14.72 -8.74
N VAL A 87 17.27 -15.84 -9.23
CA VAL A 87 17.80 -16.94 -8.39
C VAL A 87 18.96 -16.45 -7.51
N ASP A 88 19.94 -15.71 -8.08
CA ASP A 88 21.07 -15.18 -7.35
C ASP A 88 20.62 -14.22 -6.23
N MET A 89 19.61 -13.39 -6.51
CA MET A 89 19.03 -12.49 -5.51
C MET A 89 18.35 -13.27 -4.38
N LEU A 90 17.57 -14.30 -4.69
CA LEU A 90 16.93 -15.16 -3.69
C LEU A 90 17.96 -15.86 -2.80
N LEU A 91 18.99 -16.44 -3.38
CA LEU A 91 20.10 -17.08 -2.65
C LEU A 91 20.80 -16.08 -1.72
N SER A 92 21.11 -14.89 -2.21
CA SER A 92 21.72 -13.83 -1.42
C SER A 92 20.82 -13.38 -0.26
N ALA A 93 19.56 -13.06 -0.56
CA ALA A 93 18.60 -12.57 0.43
C ALA A 93 18.27 -13.60 1.52
N ARG A 94 18.36 -14.89 1.18
CA ARG A 94 18.00 -16.01 2.09
C ARG A 94 19.20 -16.86 2.53
N ALA A 95 20.44 -16.43 2.28
CA ALA A 95 21.66 -17.16 2.63
C ALA A 95 21.67 -17.64 4.09
N LYS A 96 21.35 -16.73 5.03
CA LYS A 96 21.29 -17.02 6.47
C LYS A 96 20.12 -17.93 6.88
N LYS A 97 19.16 -18.19 5.99
CA LYS A 97 17.99 -19.03 6.22
C LYS A 97 18.07 -20.37 5.51
N GLY A 98 19.19 -20.66 4.85
CA GLY A 98 19.47 -21.96 4.25
C GLY A 98 18.58 -22.29 3.03
N LEU A 99 18.24 -21.31 2.21
CA LEU A 99 17.51 -21.57 0.95
C LEU A 99 18.43 -22.38 0.00
N SER A 100 17.97 -23.58 -0.45
CA SER A 100 18.74 -24.39 -1.39
C SER A 100 18.66 -23.83 -2.81
N PRO A 101 19.68 -24.11 -3.68
CA PRO A 101 19.64 -23.70 -5.08
C PRO A 101 18.42 -24.18 -5.85
N GLU A 102 17.97 -25.42 -5.60
CA GLU A 102 16.79 -26.01 -6.24
C GLU A 102 15.52 -25.23 -5.88
N LYS A 103 15.36 -24.89 -4.59
CA LYS A 103 14.25 -24.07 -4.12
C LYS A 103 14.34 -22.63 -4.65
N ALA A 104 15.52 -22.07 -4.78
CA ALA A 104 15.71 -20.74 -5.35
C ALA A 104 15.31 -20.72 -6.84
N ILE A 105 15.59 -21.78 -7.60
CA ILE A 105 15.14 -21.94 -9.00
C ILE A 105 13.62 -22.06 -9.06
N GLU A 106 13.01 -22.87 -8.18
CA GLU A 106 11.55 -23.01 -8.10
C GLU A 106 10.88 -21.66 -7.85
N TYR A 107 11.34 -20.91 -6.83
CA TYR A 107 10.85 -19.55 -6.56
C TYR A 107 11.15 -18.57 -7.70
N GLY A 108 12.34 -18.63 -8.30
CA GLY A 108 12.71 -17.75 -9.40
C GLY A 108 11.85 -17.91 -10.66
N ARG A 109 11.30 -19.10 -10.90
CA ARG A 109 10.35 -19.36 -11.99
C ARG A 109 8.92 -18.94 -11.65
N HIS A 110 8.62 -18.76 -10.38
CA HIS A 110 7.29 -18.37 -9.95
C HIS A 110 7.04 -16.88 -10.31
N PRO A 111 5.96 -16.56 -11.05
CA PRO A 111 5.74 -15.21 -11.59
C PRO A 111 5.83 -14.10 -10.55
N LEU A 112 5.30 -14.33 -9.34
CA LEU A 112 5.31 -13.37 -8.25
C LEU A 112 6.73 -13.00 -7.79
N PHE A 113 7.58 -14.00 -7.51
CA PHE A 113 8.97 -13.75 -7.09
C PHE A 113 9.80 -13.16 -8.23
N PHE A 114 9.54 -13.58 -9.46
CA PHE A 114 10.21 -13.04 -10.64
C PHE A 114 9.88 -11.55 -10.81
N ALA A 115 8.60 -11.16 -10.68
CA ALA A 115 8.13 -9.79 -10.76
C ALA A 115 8.79 -8.90 -9.69
N ASP A 116 8.80 -9.34 -8.42
CA ASP A 116 9.46 -8.60 -7.34
C ASP A 116 10.97 -8.51 -7.50
N GLY A 117 11.58 -9.52 -8.14
CA GLY A 117 12.98 -9.45 -8.59
C GLY A 117 13.21 -8.35 -9.60
N MET A 118 12.30 -8.15 -10.58
CA MET A 118 12.35 -7.04 -11.54
C MET A 118 12.21 -5.69 -10.84
N VAL A 119 11.28 -5.56 -9.89
CA VAL A 119 11.12 -4.34 -9.08
C VAL A 119 12.41 -4.02 -8.33
N LYS A 120 13.01 -5.00 -7.67
CA LYS A 120 14.26 -4.82 -6.91
C LYS A 120 15.41 -4.32 -7.78
N ARG A 121 15.55 -4.87 -8.98
CA ARG A 121 16.60 -4.45 -9.93
C ARG A 121 16.34 -3.09 -10.57
N GLY A 122 15.11 -2.57 -10.50
CA GLY A 122 14.70 -1.36 -11.20
C GLY A 122 14.39 -1.59 -12.68
N ASP A 123 14.18 -2.84 -13.09
CA ASP A 123 13.70 -3.18 -14.45
C ASP A 123 12.26 -2.64 -14.66
N VAL A 124 11.49 -2.53 -13.56
CA VAL A 124 10.17 -1.92 -13.46
C VAL A 124 10.06 -1.10 -12.18
N ASP A 125 9.09 -0.19 -12.11
CA ASP A 125 8.94 0.74 -10.99
C ASP A 125 8.13 0.16 -9.82
N GLY A 126 7.25 -0.81 -10.08
CA GLY A 126 6.41 -1.43 -9.06
C GLY A 126 5.72 -2.70 -9.55
N CYS A 127 5.08 -3.42 -8.62
CA CYS A 127 4.34 -4.66 -8.86
C CYS A 127 2.92 -4.57 -8.31
N VAL A 128 1.95 -5.16 -9.02
CA VAL A 128 0.56 -5.33 -8.55
C VAL A 128 0.18 -6.80 -8.67
N SER A 129 -0.20 -7.41 -7.54
CA SER A 129 -0.56 -8.84 -7.43
C SER A 129 -1.58 -9.06 -6.31
N GLY A 130 -2.04 -10.30 -6.11
CA GLY A 130 -2.97 -10.69 -5.04
C GLY A 130 -4.38 -11.05 -5.50
N CYS A 131 -4.67 -10.97 -6.80
CA CYS A 131 -5.94 -11.47 -7.35
C CYS A 131 -6.08 -12.99 -7.23
N VAL A 132 -4.96 -13.70 -7.29
CA VAL A 132 -4.87 -15.18 -7.26
C VAL A 132 -4.06 -15.62 -6.03
N TYR A 133 -2.89 -15.03 -5.82
CA TYR A 133 -2.00 -15.35 -4.70
C TYR A 133 -2.57 -14.82 -3.37
N THR A 134 -2.15 -15.46 -2.28
CA THR A 134 -2.54 -14.98 -0.94
C THR A 134 -1.72 -13.76 -0.54
N THR A 135 -2.28 -12.87 0.30
CA THR A 135 -1.55 -11.76 0.91
C THR A 135 -0.22 -12.21 1.54
N ALA A 136 -0.22 -13.40 2.17
CA ALA A 136 0.99 -13.96 2.77
C ALA A 136 2.07 -14.29 1.73
N ASP A 137 1.70 -14.75 0.54
CA ASP A 137 2.64 -15.04 -0.54
C ASP A 137 3.17 -13.75 -1.17
N VAL A 138 2.29 -12.78 -1.43
CA VAL A 138 2.66 -11.45 -1.94
C VAL A 138 3.64 -10.76 -1.00
N LEU A 139 3.33 -10.67 0.28
CA LEU A 139 4.22 -10.07 1.26
C LEU A 139 5.54 -10.84 1.43
N ARG A 140 5.50 -12.18 1.35
CA ARG A 140 6.70 -13.00 1.41
C ARG A 140 7.66 -12.68 0.28
N ALA A 141 7.17 -12.63 -0.96
CA ALA A 141 7.99 -12.32 -2.14
C ALA A 141 8.57 -10.90 -2.04
N ALA A 142 7.73 -9.91 -1.71
CA ALA A 142 8.14 -8.52 -1.55
C ALA A 142 9.20 -8.35 -0.44
N ILE A 143 8.99 -8.95 0.74
CA ILE A 143 9.95 -8.86 1.85
C ILE A 143 11.28 -9.56 1.53
N TRP A 144 11.25 -10.69 0.81
CA TRP A 144 12.47 -11.43 0.49
C TRP A 144 13.31 -10.72 -0.55
N LEU A 145 12.70 -10.11 -1.55
CA LEU A 145 13.40 -9.51 -2.70
C LEU A 145 13.54 -8.00 -2.59
N ILE A 146 12.45 -7.29 -2.36
CA ILE A 146 12.45 -5.82 -2.29
C ILE A 146 12.98 -5.37 -0.92
N GLY A 147 12.40 -5.92 0.15
CA GLY A 147 12.71 -5.58 1.53
C GLY A 147 12.18 -4.21 1.98
N PRO A 148 12.38 -3.85 3.25
CA PRO A 148 11.94 -2.55 3.77
C PRO A 148 12.80 -1.40 3.19
N ALA A 149 12.20 -0.21 3.12
CA ALA A 149 12.89 1.02 2.79
C ALA A 149 13.97 1.35 3.85
N HIS A 150 14.96 2.16 3.46
CA HIS A 150 16.01 2.58 4.40
C HIS A 150 15.41 3.27 5.62
N GLY A 151 15.81 2.82 6.81
CA GLY A 151 15.30 3.35 8.08
C GLY A 151 13.92 2.83 8.50
N VAL A 152 13.20 2.12 7.63
CA VAL A 152 11.90 1.51 7.92
C VAL A 152 12.10 0.13 8.53
N ARG A 153 11.42 -0.14 9.64
CA ARG A 153 11.45 -1.45 10.32
C ARG A 153 10.14 -2.22 10.21
N THR A 154 9.05 -1.52 9.90
CA THR A 154 7.71 -2.09 9.87
C THR A 154 7.09 -1.92 8.50
N ILE A 155 6.79 -3.05 7.86
CA ILE A 155 5.94 -3.09 6.66
C ILE A 155 4.50 -3.18 7.14
N SER A 156 3.62 -2.34 6.59
CA SER A 156 2.22 -2.22 6.97
C SER A 156 1.33 -2.05 5.75
N SER A 157 0.06 -1.76 5.97
CA SER A 157 -0.90 -1.51 4.90
C SER A 157 -1.78 -0.31 5.19
N ALA A 158 -2.35 0.28 4.14
CA ALA A 158 -3.42 1.26 4.26
C ALA A 158 -4.58 0.97 3.31
N PHE A 159 -5.78 1.38 3.73
CA PHE A 159 -6.93 1.55 2.86
C PHE A 159 -7.27 3.03 2.73
N TYR A 160 -7.54 3.47 1.50
CA TYR A 160 -8.08 4.79 1.22
C TYR A 160 -9.59 4.67 1.12
N MET A 161 -10.28 5.09 2.19
CA MET A 161 -11.74 5.03 2.32
C MET A 161 -12.35 6.30 1.76
N VAL A 162 -12.99 6.21 0.59
CA VAL A 162 -13.74 7.34 0.01
C VAL A 162 -15.16 7.30 0.56
N THR A 163 -15.50 8.28 1.39
CA THR A 163 -16.77 8.34 2.10
C THR A 163 -17.69 9.37 1.50
N ALA A 164 -19.02 9.19 1.67
CA ALA A 164 -19.96 10.28 1.51
C ALA A 164 -19.64 11.44 2.49
N PRO A 165 -20.12 12.66 2.23
CA PRO A 165 -19.98 13.78 3.17
C PRO A 165 -20.49 13.40 4.56
N PHE A 166 -19.71 13.65 5.62
CA PHE A 166 -20.12 13.36 7.00
C PHE A 166 -19.72 14.45 8.01
N ARG A 167 -18.80 15.34 7.65
CA ARG A 167 -18.38 16.51 8.49
C ARG A 167 -18.32 17.82 7.72
N GLY A 168 -18.79 17.82 6.49
CA GLY A 168 -18.88 18.95 5.57
C GLY A 168 -19.76 18.56 4.40
N ASP A 169 -19.74 19.36 3.33
CA ASP A 169 -20.61 19.18 2.15
C ASP A 169 -19.95 18.33 1.04
N THR A 170 -18.68 18.00 1.21
CA THR A 170 -17.91 17.24 0.21
C THR A 170 -17.51 15.86 0.74
N ALA A 171 -17.34 14.94 -0.18
CA ALA A 171 -16.76 13.65 0.12
C ALA A 171 -15.32 13.75 0.61
N GLU A 172 -14.94 12.80 1.39
CA GLU A 172 -13.62 12.76 2.00
C GLU A 172 -12.91 11.45 1.74
N VAL A 173 -11.58 11.52 1.68
CA VAL A 173 -10.72 10.35 1.65
C VAL A 173 -10.06 10.19 3.00
N LEU A 174 -10.39 9.13 3.72
CA LEU A 174 -9.74 8.77 4.98
C LEU A 174 -8.72 7.66 4.75
N THR A 175 -7.55 7.76 5.36
CA THR A 175 -6.56 6.66 5.39
C THR A 175 -6.74 5.84 6.65
N PHE A 176 -7.06 4.55 6.49
CA PHE A 176 -7.16 3.58 7.59
C PHE A 176 -5.92 2.69 7.59
N THR A 177 -5.21 2.57 8.72
CA THR A 177 -3.95 1.83 8.84
C THR A 177 -3.68 1.32 10.29
N ASP A 178 -3.06 0.16 10.55
CA ASP A 178 -2.86 -0.96 9.66
C ASP A 178 -4.13 -1.81 9.61
N CYS A 179 -4.45 -2.35 8.47
CA CYS A 179 -5.67 -3.12 8.28
C CYS A 179 -5.46 -4.52 7.67
N ALA A 180 -4.20 -4.91 7.32
CA ALA A 180 -3.97 -6.18 6.63
C ALA A 180 -2.64 -6.90 6.97
N VAL A 181 -1.69 -6.31 7.71
CA VAL A 181 -0.32 -6.85 7.84
C VAL A 181 0.06 -7.16 9.29
N VAL A 182 0.08 -6.16 10.18
CA VAL A 182 0.64 -6.28 11.54
C VAL A 182 -0.45 -6.59 12.55
N GLN A 183 -0.49 -7.83 13.06
CA GLN A 183 -1.57 -8.29 13.93
C GLN A 183 -1.62 -7.54 15.26
N TYR A 184 -0.54 -7.56 16.02
CA TYR A 184 -0.39 -6.95 17.35
C TYR A 184 0.87 -6.08 17.35
N PRO A 185 0.78 -4.82 16.90
CA PRO A 185 1.94 -3.95 16.80
C PRO A 185 2.46 -3.54 18.18
N THR A 186 3.78 -3.38 18.29
CA THR A 186 4.40 -2.67 19.42
C THR A 186 4.19 -1.16 19.26
N ALA A 187 4.54 -0.37 20.30
CA ALA A 187 4.46 1.10 20.21
C ALA A 187 5.37 1.67 19.12
N GLU A 188 6.55 1.11 18.92
CA GLU A 188 7.49 1.48 17.85
C GLU A 188 6.89 1.17 16.48
N GLN A 189 6.27 0.01 16.34
CA GLN A 189 5.62 -0.40 15.08
C GLN A 189 4.43 0.51 14.76
N LEU A 190 3.59 0.87 15.74
CA LEU A 190 2.50 1.82 15.54
C LEU A 190 3.00 3.19 15.09
N ALA A 191 4.12 3.68 15.65
CA ALA A 191 4.73 4.92 15.21
C ALA A 191 5.26 4.82 13.76
N ASP A 192 5.90 3.72 13.39
CA ASP A 192 6.37 3.48 12.02
C ASP A 192 5.19 3.39 11.03
N ILE A 193 4.12 2.70 11.38
CA ILE A 193 2.86 2.60 10.60
C ILE A 193 2.29 4.00 10.33
N ALA A 194 2.22 4.84 11.37
CA ALA A 194 1.70 6.20 11.25
C ALA A 194 2.56 7.08 10.31
N ILE A 195 3.89 6.98 10.39
CA ILE A 195 4.82 7.71 9.51
C ILE A 195 4.66 7.26 8.06
N ALA A 196 4.60 5.94 7.83
CA ALA A 196 4.41 5.38 6.49
C ALA A 196 3.08 5.85 5.87
N ALA A 197 1.98 5.77 6.62
CA ALA A 197 0.66 6.21 6.18
C ALA A 197 0.61 7.72 5.88
N ALA A 198 1.23 8.55 6.72
CA ALA A 198 1.31 9.99 6.50
C ALA A 198 2.12 10.33 5.24
N THR A 199 3.22 9.61 5.01
CA THR A 199 4.06 9.78 3.83
C THR A 199 3.31 9.42 2.56
N ASP A 200 2.67 8.25 2.55
CA ASP A 200 1.92 7.78 1.38
C ASP A 200 0.66 8.62 1.13
N ARG A 201 0.00 9.13 2.17
CA ARG A 201 -1.13 10.05 2.00
C ARG A 201 -0.74 11.31 1.21
N ARG A 202 0.39 11.94 1.55
CA ARG A 202 0.88 13.10 0.77
C ARG A 202 1.10 12.76 -0.70
N ARG A 203 1.61 11.55 -0.98
CA ARG A 203 1.87 11.08 -2.36
C ARG A 203 0.59 10.76 -3.12
N ILE A 204 -0.33 10.07 -2.50
CA ILE A 204 -1.50 9.46 -3.14
C ILE A 204 -2.69 10.41 -3.12
N VAL A 205 -3.04 10.99 -1.97
CA VAL A 205 -4.17 11.92 -1.84
C VAL A 205 -3.73 13.35 -2.18
N GLY A 206 -2.53 13.75 -1.75
CA GLY A 206 -1.95 15.05 -2.09
C GLY A 206 -2.29 16.15 -1.07
N ASP A 207 -2.81 15.78 0.10
CA ASP A 207 -3.12 16.70 1.19
C ASP A 207 -2.21 16.47 2.42
N GLU A 208 -2.24 17.39 3.39
CA GLU A 208 -1.48 17.27 4.63
C GLU A 208 -2.13 16.24 5.57
N PRO A 209 -1.35 15.25 6.06
CA PRO A 209 -1.85 14.26 7.00
C PRO A 209 -2.09 14.87 8.38
N SER A 210 -3.26 14.56 8.93
CA SER A 210 -3.66 14.81 10.32
C SER A 210 -3.93 13.45 10.97
N VAL A 211 -2.99 12.97 11.79
CA VAL A 211 -2.90 11.58 12.24
C VAL A 211 -3.53 11.42 13.61
N ALA A 212 -4.58 10.61 13.71
CA ALA A 212 -5.17 10.19 14.98
C ALA A 212 -4.73 8.75 15.33
N MET A 213 -4.07 8.60 16.48
CA MET A 213 -3.77 7.29 17.08
C MET A 213 -4.98 6.84 17.88
N LEU A 214 -5.68 5.82 17.38
CA LEU A 214 -7.00 5.44 17.88
C LEU A 214 -6.95 4.55 19.12
N SER A 215 -7.95 4.73 20.00
CA SER A 215 -8.19 3.94 21.18
C SER A 215 -9.68 4.00 21.58
N PHE A 216 -10.11 3.15 22.49
CA PHE A 216 -11.41 3.33 23.17
C PHE A 216 -11.39 4.50 24.18
N SER A 217 -10.23 5.10 24.47
CA SER A 217 -10.02 6.24 25.36
C SER A 217 -9.72 7.52 24.56
N SER A 218 -10.05 8.67 25.13
CA SER A 218 -9.62 10.00 24.65
C SER A 218 -9.02 10.78 25.81
N VAL A 219 -7.74 11.18 25.68
CA VAL A 219 -7.03 12.11 26.60
C VAL A 219 -7.23 11.73 28.07
N GLY A 220 -7.02 10.47 28.41
CA GLY A 220 -7.09 9.99 29.80
C GLY A 220 -8.46 9.54 30.29
N SER A 221 -9.46 9.44 29.42
CA SER A 221 -10.81 8.99 29.81
C SER A 221 -10.88 7.49 30.16
N GLY A 222 -9.89 6.70 29.75
CA GLY A 222 -9.76 5.28 30.03
C GLY A 222 -8.33 4.91 30.43
N SER A 223 -8.15 3.66 30.87
CA SER A 223 -6.86 3.08 31.25
C SER A 223 -6.77 1.62 30.82
N GLY A 224 -5.55 1.10 30.75
CA GLY A 224 -5.25 -0.29 30.40
C GLY A 224 -4.14 -0.41 29.37
N SER A 225 -3.64 -1.62 29.16
CA SER A 225 -2.46 -1.90 28.32
C SER A 225 -2.58 -1.40 26.88
N SER A 226 -3.77 -1.48 26.27
CA SER A 226 -4.00 -0.97 24.92
C SER A 226 -3.98 0.56 24.85
N VAL A 227 -4.40 1.25 25.92
CA VAL A 227 -4.31 2.73 26.02
C VAL A 227 -2.85 3.14 26.18
N ASP A 228 -2.11 2.47 27.05
CA ASP A 228 -0.69 2.73 27.30
C ASP A 228 0.15 2.46 26.06
N LEU A 229 -0.17 1.42 25.29
CA LEU A 229 0.44 1.14 23.98
C LEU A 229 0.32 2.34 23.04
N VAL A 230 -0.88 2.90 22.90
CA VAL A 230 -1.15 4.02 22.00
C VAL A 230 -0.46 5.30 22.49
N ARG A 231 -0.49 5.61 23.79
CA ARG A 231 0.23 6.76 24.37
C ARG A 231 1.73 6.70 24.14
N ASN A 232 2.32 5.51 24.35
CA ASN A 232 3.74 5.27 24.09
C ASN A 232 4.05 5.47 22.61
N ALA A 233 3.20 4.97 21.72
CA ALA A 233 3.35 5.16 20.27
C ALA A 233 3.30 6.65 19.88
N VAL A 234 2.39 7.44 20.44
CA VAL A 234 2.32 8.90 20.23
C VAL A 234 3.61 9.59 20.66
N SER A 235 4.15 9.22 21.82
CA SER A 235 5.40 9.78 22.33
C SER A 235 6.57 9.49 21.39
N ILE A 236 6.70 8.24 20.93
CA ILE A 236 7.73 7.82 19.97
C ILE A 236 7.55 8.55 18.63
N LEU A 237 6.31 8.63 18.14
CA LEU A 237 5.99 9.28 16.87
C LEU A 237 6.35 10.77 16.87
N ARG A 238 6.02 11.49 17.94
CA ARG A 238 6.39 12.91 18.11
C ARG A 238 7.90 13.13 18.13
N ALA A 239 8.66 12.18 18.73
CA ALA A 239 10.12 12.25 18.72
C ALA A 239 10.72 11.96 17.32
N LYS A 240 10.15 10.99 16.57
CA LYS A 240 10.64 10.62 15.23
C LYS A 240 10.22 11.61 14.14
N ALA A 241 9.03 12.19 14.25
CA ALA A 241 8.44 13.07 13.24
C ALA A 241 7.82 14.34 13.87
N PRO A 242 8.63 15.25 14.41
CA PRO A 242 8.15 16.39 15.22
C PRO A 242 7.28 17.39 14.45
N THR A 243 7.35 17.39 13.11
CA THR A 243 6.54 18.27 12.25
C THR A 243 5.21 17.65 11.82
N LEU A 244 5.01 16.35 12.08
CA LEU A 244 3.78 15.67 11.71
C LEU A 244 2.66 16.03 12.70
N ALA A 245 1.51 16.47 12.17
CA ALA A 245 0.33 16.68 12.98
C ALA A 245 -0.19 15.33 13.50
N VAL A 246 0.06 15.04 14.76
CA VAL A 246 -0.35 13.78 15.41
C VAL A 246 -0.91 14.02 16.80
N ASP A 247 -1.98 13.31 17.12
CA ASP A 247 -2.50 13.25 18.49
C ASP A 247 -3.11 11.87 18.80
N GLY A 248 -3.28 11.60 20.08
CA GLY A 248 -3.78 10.34 20.65
C GLY A 248 -3.40 10.25 22.13
N GLU A 249 -4.06 9.38 22.86
CA GLU A 249 -5.06 8.45 22.33
C GLU A 249 -6.39 9.19 22.08
N LEU A 250 -7.06 8.85 20.99
CA LEU A 250 -8.36 9.40 20.62
C LEU A 250 -9.37 8.30 20.29
N GLN A 251 -10.61 8.48 20.73
CA GLN A 251 -11.73 7.68 20.23
C GLN A 251 -12.06 8.09 18.79
N GLY A 252 -12.65 7.17 18.00
CA GLY A 252 -12.97 7.42 16.59
C GLY A 252 -13.89 8.63 16.37
N ASP A 253 -14.89 8.82 17.24
CA ASP A 253 -15.78 9.99 17.21
C ASP A 253 -15.05 11.31 17.52
N ALA A 254 -14.13 11.27 18.50
CA ALA A 254 -13.30 12.43 18.85
C ALA A 254 -12.29 12.77 17.75
N ALA A 255 -11.76 11.76 17.05
CA ALA A 255 -10.84 11.96 15.93
C ALA A 255 -11.52 12.59 14.72
N LEU A 256 -12.79 12.19 14.43
CA LEU A 256 -13.48 12.51 13.19
C LEU A 256 -14.44 13.71 13.28
N ILE A 257 -15.18 13.85 14.39
CA ILE A 257 -16.29 14.82 14.49
C ILE A 257 -15.85 16.08 15.24
N PRO A 258 -15.87 17.27 14.60
CA PRO A 258 -15.35 18.51 15.20
C PRO A 258 -15.98 18.86 16.56
N ALA A 259 -17.31 18.73 16.70
CA ALA A 259 -17.98 19.03 17.97
C ALA A 259 -17.58 18.08 19.11
N VAL A 260 -17.30 16.80 18.78
CA VAL A 260 -16.83 15.79 19.75
C VAL A 260 -15.37 16.03 20.10
N GLY A 261 -14.53 16.27 19.09
CA GLY A 261 -13.10 16.57 19.26
C GLY A 261 -12.88 17.80 20.15
N ASN A 262 -13.56 18.90 19.87
CA ASN A 262 -13.48 20.12 20.66
C ASN A 262 -13.89 19.92 22.13
N ARG A 263 -14.84 19.03 22.40
CA ARG A 263 -15.30 18.71 23.77
C ARG A 263 -14.36 17.78 24.50
N LYS A 264 -13.90 16.67 23.85
CA LYS A 264 -13.10 15.61 24.47
C LYS A 264 -11.60 15.93 24.51
N ALA A 265 -11.11 16.67 23.51
CA ALA A 265 -9.69 17.00 23.33
C ALA A 265 -9.48 18.46 22.85
N PRO A 266 -9.89 19.48 23.66
CA PRO A 266 -9.95 20.88 23.21
C PRO A 266 -8.59 21.49 22.86
N ARG A 267 -7.49 20.88 23.29
CA ARG A 267 -6.11 21.33 22.97
C ARG A 267 -5.48 20.61 21.80
N SER A 268 -6.19 19.63 21.22
CA SER A 268 -5.69 18.84 20.09
C SER A 268 -5.84 19.61 18.77
N SER A 269 -4.78 19.66 17.97
CA SER A 269 -4.84 20.16 16.60
C SER A 269 -5.39 19.13 15.61
N VAL A 270 -5.54 17.87 16.03
CA VAL A 270 -5.96 16.73 15.20
C VAL A 270 -7.42 16.33 15.45
N ALA A 271 -7.87 16.37 16.71
CA ALA A 271 -9.22 15.95 17.08
C ALA A 271 -10.29 16.68 16.27
N GLY A 272 -11.25 15.94 15.74
CA GLY A 272 -12.30 16.41 14.86
C GLY A 272 -11.88 16.70 13.40
N ARG A 273 -10.59 16.52 13.05
CA ARG A 273 -10.05 16.84 11.72
C ARG A 273 -9.14 15.75 11.17
N ALA A 274 -9.00 14.63 11.87
CA ALA A 274 -8.14 13.55 11.43
C ALA A 274 -8.54 13.02 10.05
N ASN A 275 -7.55 12.79 9.21
CA ASN A 275 -7.70 12.16 7.91
C ASN A 275 -6.85 10.89 7.75
N VAL A 276 -5.99 10.59 8.74
CA VAL A 276 -5.26 9.33 8.91
C VAL A 276 -5.64 8.72 10.25
N LEU A 277 -6.20 7.54 10.23
CA LEU A 277 -6.65 6.79 11.40
C LEU A 277 -5.75 5.57 11.62
N VAL A 278 -4.98 5.56 12.70
CA VAL A 278 -4.09 4.46 13.05
C VAL A 278 -4.76 3.59 14.10
N PHE A 279 -5.01 2.35 13.75
CA PHE A 279 -5.68 1.39 14.63
C PHE A 279 -4.69 0.66 15.55
N PRO A 280 -5.06 0.37 16.81
CA PRO A 280 -4.15 -0.25 17.78
C PRO A 280 -3.84 -1.73 17.52
N SER A 281 -4.62 -2.39 16.68
CA SER A 281 -4.43 -3.78 16.27
C SER A 281 -5.04 -4.04 14.90
N LEU A 282 -4.62 -5.14 14.26
CA LEU A 282 -5.18 -5.58 12.99
C LEU A 282 -6.68 -5.85 13.09
N ASP A 283 -7.14 -6.48 14.19
CA ASP A 283 -8.56 -6.75 14.39
C ASP A 283 -9.38 -5.46 14.32
N ALA A 284 -8.94 -4.42 15.04
CA ALA A 284 -9.62 -3.13 15.06
C ALA A 284 -9.67 -2.49 13.66
N GLY A 285 -8.55 -2.45 12.95
CA GLY A 285 -8.47 -1.86 11.59
C GLY A 285 -9.25 -2.66 10.55
N ASN A 286 -9.08 -4.00 10.55
CA ASN A 286 -9.71 -4.88 9.59
C ASN A 286 -11.25 -4.89 9.74
N ILE A 287 -11.75 -4.96 10.97
CA ILE A 287 -13.19 -4.91 11.26
C ILE A 287 -13.73 -3.52 10.87
N ALA A 288 -13.05 -2.45 11.26
CA ALA A 288 -13.51 -1.08 11.03
C ALA A 288 -13.68 -0.77 9.54
N TYR A 289 -12.66 -1.03 8.69
CA TYR A 289 -12.78 -0.69 7.27
C TYR A 289 -13.90 -1.48 6.59
N LYS A 290 -14.07 -2.77 6.92
CA LYS A 290 -15.14 -3.62 6.36
C LYS A 290 -16.53 -3.11 6.76
N LEU A 291 -16.70 -2.70 8.02
CA LEU A 291 -17.98 -2.14 8.48
C LEU A 291 -18.29 -0.82 7.77
N VAL A 292 -17.32 0.08 7.65
CA VAL A 292 -17.49 1.36 6.95
C VAL A 292 -17.77 1.12 5.47
N GLU A 293 -17.04 0.22 4.82
CA GLU A 293 -17.30 -0.16 3.42
C GLU A 293 -18.72 -0.66 3.22
N ARG A 294 -19.19 -1.59 4.07
CA ARG A 294 -20.48 -2.25 3.86
C ARG A 294 -21.66 -1.43 4.36
N ILE A 295 -21.55 -0.80 5.53
CA ILE A 295 -22.65 -0.06 6.18
C ILE A 295 -22.75 1.36 5.62
N ALA A 296 -21.62 2.08 5.55
CA ALA A 296 -21.59 3.44 5.06
C ALA A 296 -21.44 3.52 3.52
N ARG A 297 -21.33 2.38 2.82
CA ARG A 297 -21.14 2.30 1.38
C ARG A 297 -19.93 3.11 0.89
N ALA A 298 -18.90 3.20 1.72
CA ALA A 298 -17.65 3.82 1.33
C ALA A 298 -16.92 2.93 0.31
N SER A 299 -16.19 3.55 -0.61
CA SER A 299 -15.27 2.81 -1.48
C SER A 299 -13.96 2.58 -0.72
N ALA A 300 -13.55 1.33 -0.58
CA ALA A 300 -12.29 0.94 0.09
C ALA A 300 -11.24 0.58 -0.97
N ILE A 301 -10.25 1.45 -1.17
CA ILE A 301 -9.17 1.22 -2.14
C ILE A 301 -7.94 0.71 -1.39
N GLY A 302 -7.55 -0.53 -1.63
CA GLY A 302 -6.45 -1.21 -0.93
C GLY A 302 -6.65 -2.73 -0.85
N PRO A 303 -5.80 -3.44 -0.06
CA PRO A 303 -4.76 -2.86 0.80
C PRO A 303 -3.55 -2.37 0.00
N ILE A 304 -3.05 -1.20 0.31
CA ILE A 304 -1.82 -0.66 -0.24
C ILE A 304 -0.69 -0.96 0.74
N VAL A 305 0.33 -1.68 0.30
CA VAL A 305 1.49 -2.02 1.13
C VAL A 305 2.38 -0.79 1.30
N GLN A 306 2.82 -0.56 2.52
CA GLN A 306 3.63 0.58 2.93
C GLN A 306 4.95 0.14 3.53
N GLY A 307 5.99 0.98 3.39
CA GLY A 307 7.28 0.75 4.02
C GLY A 307 8.25 -0.14 3.24
N LEU A 308 7.90 -0.63 2.05
CA LEU A 308 8.82 -1.32 1.15
C LEU A 308 9.79 -0.33 0.49
N ALA A 309 11.00 -0.79 0.15
CA ALA A 309 12.01 0.02 -0.55
C ALA A 309 11.53 0.46 -1.95
N ARG A 310 10.71 -0.35 -2.62
CA ARG A 310 10.01 -0.06 -3.86
C ARG A 310 8.57 -0.59 -3.77
N PRO A 311 7.60 0.02 -4.46
CA PRO A 311 6.20 -0.34 -4.28
C PRO A 311 5.88 -1.72 -4.86
N CYS A 312 5.22 -2.51 -4.04
CA CYS A 312 4.57 -3.75 -4.41
C CYS A 312 3.21 -3.77 -3.70
N SER A 313 2.14 -3.80 -4.45
CA SER A 313 0.77 -3.73 -3.91
C SER A 313 0.10 -5.08 -3.92
N ASP A 314 -0.64 -5.36 -2.86
CA ASP A 314 -1.51 -6.53 -2.72
C ASP A 314 -2.95 -6.19 -3.14
N LEU A 315 -3.67 -7.17 -3.62
CA LEU A 315 -5.07 -7.08 -4.01
C LEU A 315 -5.92 -8.07 -3.20
N SER A 316 -7.19 -7.79 -3.09
CA SER A 316 -8.15 -8.80 -2.65
C SER A 316 -8.35 -9.85 -3.76
N ARG A 317 -8.51 -11.12 -3.40
CA ARG A 317 -8.90 -12.18 -4.34
C ARG A 317 -10.26 -11.93 -5.01
N GLY A 318 -11.07 -11.06 -4.43
CA GLY A 318 -12.33 -10.59 -5.00
C GLY A 318 -12.21 -9.30 -5.82
N ALA A 319 -11.00 -8.80 -6.07
CA ALA A 319 -10.80 -7.55 -6.81
C ALA A 319 -11.40 -7.62 -8.23
N SER A 320 -12.04 -6.55 -8.64
CA SER A 320 -12.51 -6.31 -10.00
C SER A 320 -11.39 -5.75 -10.87
N PRO A 321 -11.53 -5.72 -12.21
CA PRO A 321 -10.60 -5.02 -13.09
C PRO A 321 -10.40 -3.54 -12.70
N ASP A 322 -11.45 -2.85 -12.27
CA ASP A 322 -11.37 -1.46 -11.81
C ASP A 322 -10.54 -1.31 -10.53
N ASP A 323 -10.64 -2.25 -9.59
CA ASP A 323 -9.79 -2.25 -8.39
C ASP A 323 -8.32 -2.43 -8.76
N ILE A 324 -8.01 -3.32 -9.71
CA ILE A 324 -6.65 -3.53 -10.22
C ILE A 324 -6.09 -2.24 -10.84
N ILE A 325 -6.89 -1.56 -11.66
CA ILE A 325 -6.52 -0.29 -12.29
C ILE A 325 -6.22 0.78 -11.23
N ASN A 326 -7.08 0.90 -10.22
CA ASN A 326 -6.90 1.88 -9.15
C ASN A 326 -5.65 1.59 -8.30
N VAL A 327 -5.40 0.33 -7.95
CA VAL A 327 -4.20 -0.07 -7.22
C VAL A 327 -2.95 0.13 -8.07
N ALA A 328 -2.99 -0.12 -9.38
CA ALA A 328 -1.88 0.17 -10.28
C ALA A 328 -1.55 1.66 -10.36
N ALA A 329 -2.56 2.53 -10.43
CA ALA A 329 -2.38 3.97 -10.38
C ALA A 329 -1.74 4.43 -9.05
N ILE A 330 -2.17 3.86 -7.91
CA ILE A 330 -1.56 4.13 -6.59
C ILE A 330 -0.10 3.67 -6.57
N THR A 331 0.17 2.46 -7.04
CA THR A 331 1.54 1.91 -7.10
C THR A 331 2.47 2.80 -7.93
N ALA A 332 1.97 3.35 -9.05
CA ALA A 332 2.71 4.31 -9.86
C ALA A 332 3.01 5.62 -9.10
N LEU A 333 2.05 6.14 -8.32
CA LEU A 333 2.25 7.35 -7.51
C LEU A 333 3.23 7.10 -6.35
N GLN A 334 3.24 5.91 -5.74
CA GLN A 334 4.25 5.54 -4.75
C GLN A 334 5.65 5.48 -5.39
N ALA A 335 5.78 4.95 -6.60
CA ALA A 335 7.03 4.83 -7.33
C ALA A 335 7.65 6.17 -7.74
N ALA A 336 6.84 7.19 -7.99
CA ALA A 336 7.27 8.48 -8.54
C ALA A 336 8.34 9.19 -7.68
N GLN A 337 8.43 8.90 -6.39
CA GLN A 337 9.39 9.53 -5.47
C GLN A 337 10.48 8.58 -4.94
N ALA A 338 10.36 7.27 -5.16
CA ALA A 338 11.42 6.33 -4.78
C ALA A 338 12.72 6.61 -5.55
N GLY A 339 12.63 7.11 -6.79
CA GLY A 339 13.77 7.50 -7.61
C GLY A 339 14.41 8.87 -7.25
N ALA A 340 13.72 9.73 -6.52
CA ALA A 340 14.24 11.06 -6.18
C ALA A 340 15.21 11.05 -5.00
N THR A 341 15.17 10.04 -4.14
CA THR A 341 16.05 9.88 -2.98
C THR A 341 17.40 9.23 -3.31
N GLU A 342 17.53 8.58 -4.47
CA GLU A 342 18.80 7.96 -4.91
C GLU A 342 19.75 8.95 -5.61
N HIS A 343 19.33 10.20 -5.91
CA HIS A 343 20.09 11.19 -6.67
C HIS A 343 20.54 12.43 -5.86
N GLN A 344 20.87 12.27 -4.55
CA GLN A 344 21.70 13.27 -3.89
C GLN A 344 23.16 12.89 -4.06
N PRO A 345 23.96 13.61 -4.89
CA PRO A 345 25.39 13.39 -4.94
C PRO A 345 25.97 13.74 -3.57
N SER A 346 26.70 12.79 -2.98
CA SER A 346 27.54 13.02 -1.81
C SER A 346 28.45 14.21 -2.10
N GLY A 347 28.18 15.34 -1.47
CA GLY A 347 29.02 16.52 -1.55
C GLY A 347 30.44 16.15 -1.15
N ARG A 348 31.38 16.21 -2.10
CA ARG A 348 32.79 16.25 -1.80
C ARG A 348 33.05 17.56 -1.05
N THR A 349 33.36 17.47 0.22
CA THR A 349 34.09 18.50 0.93
C THR A 349 35.54 18.44 0.44
N GLU A 350 35.90 19.34 -0.45
CA GLU A 350 37.29 19.69 -0.66
C GLU A 350 37.71 20.63 0.48
N THR A 351 38.68 20.16 1.24
CA THR A 351 39.56 20.98 2.09
C THR A 351 40.87 21.21 1.35
#